data_9385cb3e7d445be9c0003d6c74309d3a
#
_entry.id   9385cb3e7d445be9c0003d6c74309d3a
#
_cell.length_a   1.000
_cell.length_b   1.000
_cell.length_c   1.000
_cell.angle_alpha   90.00
_cell.angle_beta   90.00
_cell.angle_gamma   90.00
#
_symmetry.space_group_name_H-M   'P 1'
#
loop_
_entity.id
_entity.type
_entity.pdbx_description
1 polymer ?
#
loop_
_entity_poly.entity_id
_entity_poly.type
_entity_poly.pdbx_seq_one_letter_code
_entity_poly.pdbx_strand_id
1 'polypeptide(L)'
;VKDGAIQCGDSVNFVVPTGNFGDILAGYLAYRTGLPVNQLICASNSNNVLTDFLNTGTYSIHRPFIPTMSPSMDILISSNLERLLFIMSENDDTFVAHMMKELNEQGTYTVPSNIQEKISSIFKGYWTNEEDCAKTIHALYKKEHVLIDPHTAVGLHAYRQYQSQTQDKTPSIVLSTASPYKFCKDVYKAVSNNCIEDDFEAMDALHTYTQTSIPSNLACLKDLPVRFTRSIEKEDGMKVIAERMKEIGNDHN
;
A
#
# COMPACT_ATOMS: atom_id res chain seq x y z
N VAL A 1 24.17 -2.39 1.54
CA VAL A 1 25.50 -2.57 2.13
C VAL A 1 26.09 -3.91 1.73
N LYS A 2 25.38 -5.01 2.00
CA LYS A 2 25.89 -6.36 1.73
C LYS A 2 26.26 -6.58 0.25
N ASP A 3 25.47 -6.04 -0.67
CA ASP A 3 25.68 -6.15 -2.12
C ASP A 3 26.53 -5.01 -2.70
N GLY A 4 27.12 -4.15 -1.87
CA GLY A 4 28.00 -3.06 -2.28
C GLY A 4 27.29 -1.84 -2.90
N ALA A 5 25.96 -1.82 -3.00
CA ALA A 5 25.21 -0.71 -3.58
C ALA A 5 25.29 0.58 -2.74
N ILE A 6 25.42 0.45 -1.43
CA ILE A 6 25.59 1.53 -0.46
C ILE A 6 26.58 1.11 0.62
N GLN A 7 27.19 2.09 1.31
CA GLN A 7 28.03 1.87 2.48
C GLN A 7 27.24 2.02 3.79
N CYS A 8 27.79 1.50 4.89
CA CYS A 8 27.19 1.70 6.19
C CYS A 8 27.20 3.20 6.55
N GLY A 9 26.02 3.75 6.87
CA GLY A 9 25.85 5.17 7.17
C GLY A 9 25.40 6.04 5.99
N ASP A 10 25.40 5.51 4.76
CA ASP A 10 24.83 6.23 3.62
C ASP A 10 23.34 6.46 3.79
N SER A 11 22.87 7.66 3.46
CA SER A 11 21.45 7.96 3.43
C SER A 11 20.73 7.26 2.28
N VAL A 12 19.51 6.83 2.54
CA VAL A 12 18.65 6.16 1.55
C VAL A 12 17.25 6.76 1.55
N ASN A 13 16.58 6.69 0.40
CA ASN A 13 15.14 6.93 0.30
C ASN A 13 14.40 5.59 0.39
N PHE A 14 13.24 5.60 1.03
CA PHE A 14 12.29 4.49 0.93
C PHE A 14 11.03 4.94 0.20
N VAL A 15 10.65 4.20 -0.83
CA VAL A 15 9.41 4.40 -1.58
C VAL A 15 8.44 3.32 -1.18
N VAL A 16 7.34 3.71 -0.58
CA VAL A 16 6.42 2.78 0.07
C VAL A 16 5.03 2.88 -0.56
N PRO A 17 4.58 1.81 -1.25
CA PRO A 17 3.17 1.69 -1.63
C PRO A 17 2.30 1.74 -0.37
N THR A 18 1.45 2.77 -0.26
CA THR A 18 0.85 3.13 1.02
C THR A 18 -0.67 3.22 0.95
N GLY A 19 -1.34 2.42 1.78
CA GLY A 19 -2.75 2.53 2.12
C GLY A 19 -2.92 3.00 3.57
N ASN A 20 -2.90 2.08 4.53
CA ASN A 20 -3.13 2.36 5.95
C ASN A 20 -1.97 3.03 6.70
N PHE A 21 -0.95 3.49 6.00
CA PHE A 21 0.21 4.22 6.56
C PHE A 21 1.09 3.40 7.52
N GLY A 22 0.82 2.12 7.73
CA GLY A 22 1.54 1.29 8.71
C GLY A 22 3.00 1.07 8.33
N ASP A 23 3.25 0.68 7.10
CA ASP A 23 4.59 0.34 6.59
C ASP A 23 5.50 1.58 6.52
N ILE A 24 5.02 2.68 5.92
CA ILE A 24 5.81 3.92 5.85
C ILE A 24 6.04 4.54 7.24
N LEU A 25 5.10 4.37 8.18
CA LEU A 25 5.28 4.77 9.58
C LEU A 25 6.39 3.96 10.25
N ALA A 26 6.51 2.65 9.96
CA ALA A 26 7.63 1.85 10.45
C ALA A 26 8.98 2.39 9.94
N GLY A 27 9.04 2.81 8.67
CA GLY A 27 10.20 3.53 8.11
C GLY A 27 10.52 4.81 8.88
N TYR A 28 9.51 5.59 9.24
CA TYR A 28 9.68 6.79 10.05
C TYR A 28 10.18 6.49 11.47
N LEU A 29 9.67 5.43 12.09
CA LEU A 29 10.16 5.00 13.41
C LEU A 29 11.63 4.54 13.34
N ALA A 30 12.01 3.83 12.28
CA ALA A 30 13.40 3.46 12.03
C ALA A 30 14.31 4.71 11.85
N TYR A 31 13.84 5.71 11.10
CA TYR A 31 14.52 7.01 11.00
C TYR A 31 14.75 7.63 12.39
N ARG A 32 13.73 7.66 13.24
CA ARG A 32 13.83 8.20 14.60
C ARG A 32 14.77 7.43 15.52
N THR A 33 15.04 6.16 15.22
CA THR A 33 16.03 5.36 15.95
C THR A 33 17.44 5.44 15.38
N GLY A 34 17.65 6.30 14.36
CA GLY A 34 18.97 6.61 13.83
C GLY A 34 19.30 5.97 12.48
N LEU A 35 18.32 5.31 11.80
CA LEU A 35 18.53 4.87 10.42
C LEU A 35 18.69 6.11 9.53
N PRO A 36 19.74 6.20 8.69
CA PRO A 36 19.99 7.36 7.84
C PRO A 36 19.02 7.39 6.64
N VAL A 37 17.78 7.77 6.89
CA VAL A 37 16.74 7.98 5.87
C VAL A 37 16.79 9.41 5.38
N ASN A 38 16.89 9.61 4.05
CA ASN A 38 16.80 10.93 3.44
C ASN A 38 15.35 11.34 3.22
N GLN A 39 14.55 10.50 2.55
CA GLN A 39 13.12 10.74 2.32
C GLN A 39 12.30 9.46 2.43
N LEU A 40 11.08 9.59 2.93
CA LEU A 40 10.02 8.60 2.90
C LEU A 40 9.00 9.01 1.84
N ILE A 41 8.96 8.29 0.73
CA ILE A 41 8.12 8.59 -0.42
C ILE A 41 6.86 7.74 -0.33
N CYS A 42 5.77 8.38 0.05
CA CYS A 42 4.44 7.77 0.11
C CYS A 42 3.87 7.69 -1.30
N ALA A 43 3.68 6.48 -1.79
CA ALA A 43 3.10 6.21 -3.09
C ALA A 43 1.63 5.80 -2.92
N SER A 44 0.70 6.57 -3.47
CA SER A 44 -0.73 6.30 -3.47
C SER A 44 -1.20 5.86 -4.86
N ASN A 45 -2.29 5.08 -4.91
CA ASN A 45 -3.05 4.87 -6.15
C ASN A 45 -4.05 6.02 -6.39
N SER A 46 -5.07 5.81 -7.22
CA SER A 46 -6.10 6.83 -7.51
C SER A 46 -6.88 7.28 -6.26
N ASN A 47 -6.85 6.52 -5.16
CA ASN A 47 -7.36 6.93 -3.86
C ASN A 47 -6.28 7.71 -3.09
N ASN A 48 -5.88 8.85 -3.59
CA ASN A 48 -4.67 9.58 -3.24
C ASN A 48 -4.80 10.56 -2.05
N VAL A 49 -5.66 10.24 -1.07
CA VAL A 49 -5.89 11.10 0.11
C VAL A 49 -4.61 11.40 0.89
N LEU A 50 -3.71 10.40 1.01
CA LEU A 50 -2.43 10.56 1.69
C LEU A 50 -1.48 11.48 0.94
N THR A 51 -1.43 11.36 -0.38
CA THR A 51 -0.62 12.26 -1.24
C THR A 51 -1.04 13.71 -1.05
N ASP A 52 -2.34 13.98 -1.10
CA ASP A 52 -2.86 15.33 -0.90
C ASP A 52 -2.56 15.85 0.50
N PHE A 53 -2.80 15.03 1.53
CA PHE A 53 -2.49 15.40 2.91
C PHE A 53 -1.00 15.72 3.11
N LEU A 54 -0.10 14.87 2.66
CA LEU A 54 1.35 15.09 2.80
C LEU A 54 1.84 16.35 2.10
N ASN A 55 1.20 16.71 0.98
CA ASN A 55 1.57 17.88 0.19
C ASN A 55 0.91 19.18 0.66
N THR A 56 -0.29 19.11 1.26
CA THR A 56 -1.08 20.31 1.59
C THR A 56 -1.34 20.52 3.09
N GLY A 57 -1.18 19.47 3.90
CA GLY A 57 -1.58 19.46 5.31
C GLY A 57 -3.09 19.26 5.52
N THR A 58 -3.87 19.13 4.45
CA THR A 58 -5.32 18.91 4.52
C THR A 58 -5.66 17.47 4.17
N TYR A 59 -6.31 16.78 5.09
CA TYR A 59 -6.89 15.46 4.88
C TYR A 59 -8.37 15.58 4.57
N SER A 60 -8.83 14.99 3.46
CA SER A 60 -10.24 15.06 3.08
C SER A 60 -10.71 13.76 2.44
N ILE A 61 -11.85 13.25 2.92
CA ILE A 61 -12.55 12.09 2.35
C ILE A 61 -13.66 12.49 1.37
N HIS A 62 -13.82 13.78 1.05
CA HIS A 62 -14.81 14.29 0.09
C HIS A 62 -14.38 14.00 -1.36
N ARG A 63 -14.32 12.72 -1.69
CA ARG A 63 -13.97 12.21 -3.01
C ARG A 63 -14.61 10.85 -3.25
N PRO A 64 -14.79 10.43 -4.51
CA PRO A 64 -15.27 9.09 -4.81
C PRO A 64 -14.23 8.05 -4.36
N PHE A 65 -14.71 6.90 -3.88
CA PHE A 65 -13.90 5.71 -3.72
C PHE A 65 -13.73 5.04 -5.09
N ILE A 66 -12.50 4.72 -5.48
CA ILE A 66 -12.17 4.16 -6.78
C ILE A 66 -11.59 2.76 -6.58
N PRO A 67 -12.29 1.68 -7.00
CA PRO A 67 -11.67 0.35 -7.06
C PRO A 67 -10.52 0.33 -8.07
N THR A 68 -9.36 -0.17 -7.67
CA THR A 68 -8.15 -0.18 -8.49
C THR A 68 -7.53 -1.59 -8.60
N MET A 69 -6.55 -1.76 -9.50
CA MET A 69 -5.75 -2.99 -9.59
C MET A 69 -4.79 -3.18 -8.39
N SER A 70 -4.64 -2.17 -7.53
CA SER A 70 -3.87 -2.22 -6.28
C SER A 70 -4.78 -2.14 -5.04
N PRO A 71 -5.70 -3.11 -4.82
CA PRO A 71 -6.83 -2.97 -3.90
C PRO A 71 -6.43 -2.84 -2.43
N SER A 72 -5.24 -3.28 -2.04
CA SER A 72 -4.77 -3.08 -0.64
C SER A 72 -4.53 -1.61 -0.29
N MET A 73 -4.50 -0.73 -1.29
CA MET A 73 -4.35 0.73 -1.16
C MET A 73 -5.68 1.46 -1.39
N ASP A 74 -6.79 0.75 -1.68
CA ASP A 74 -8.11 1.31 -1.90
C ASP A 74 -8.76 1.69 -0.57
N ILE A 75 -8.35 2.83 -0.05
CA ILE A 75 -8.87 3.37 1.21
C ILE A 75 -9.05 4.88 1.11
N LEU A 76 -10.00 5.41 1.89
CA LEU A 76 -10.18 6.86 2.10
C LEU A 76 -9.82 7.29 3.53
N ILE A 77 -9.77 6.35 4.49
CA ILE A 77 -9.35 6.60 5.87
C ILE A 77 -8.14 5.73 6.19
N SER A 78 -7.01 6.39 6.43
CA SER A 78 -5.74 5.77 6.75
C SER A 78 -5.56 5.67 8.26
N SER A 79 -5.79 4.48 8.81
CA SER A 79 -5.93 4.27 10.26
C SER A 79 -4.66 4.49 11.09
N ASN A 80 -3.47 4.46 10.49
CA ASN A 80 -2.23 4.67 11.23
C ASN A 80 -1.69 6.10 11.12
N LEU A 81 -2.31 6.97 10.33
CA LEU A 81 -1.85 8.35 10.17
C LEU A 81 -1.95 9.15 11.49
N GLU A 82 -2.96 8.84 12.33
CA GLU A 82 -3.10 9.45 13.65
C GLU A 82 -1.85 9.29 14.53
N ARG A 83 -1.12 8.17 14.37
CA ARG A 83 0.15 7.93 15.09
C ARG A 83 1.26 8.86 14.64
N LEU A 84 1.31 9.20 13.34
CA LEU A 84 2.23 10.22 12.85
C LEU A 84 1.87 11.58 13.44
N LEU A 85 0.57 11.95 13.43
CA LEU A 85 0.09 13.22 14.00
C LEU A 85 0.46 13.33 15.47
N PHE A 86 0.28 12.27 16.25
CA PHE A 86 0.67 12.21 17.65
C PHE A 86 2.16 12.50 17.86
N ILE A 87 3.02 11.86 17.06
CA ILE A 87 4.47 12.07 17.16
C ILE A 87 4.86 13.49 16.72
N MET A 88 4.27 14.00 15.63
CA MET A 88 4.59 15.33 15.08
C MET A 88 4.10 16.48 15.97
N SER A 89 3.05 16.25 16.76
CA SER A 89 2.52 17.17 17.77
C SER A 89 3.20 17.08 19.14
N GLU A 90 4.34 16.36 19.23
CA GLU A 90 5.07 16.15 20.49
C GLU A 90 4.27 15.37 21.54
N ASN A 91 3.50 14.39 21.08
CA ASN A 91 2.63 13.48 21.83
C ASN A 91 1.38 14.16 22.44
N ASP A 92 0.84 15.15 21.74
CA ASP A 92 -0.42 15.80 22.12
C ASP A 92 -1.63 14.95 21.68
N ASP A 93 -2.22 14.21 22.62
CA ASP A 93 -3.40 13.37 22.41
C ASP A 93 -4.67 14.20 22.18
N THR A 94 -4.76 15.37 22.80
CA THR A 94 -5.89 16.32 22.63
C THR A 94 -5.93 16.84 21.20
N PHE A 95 -4.77 17.19 20.64
CA PHE A 95 -4.65 17.58 19.24
C PHE A 95 -5.12 16.46 18.30
N VAL A 96 -4.65 15.24 18.51
CA VAL A 96 -5.05 14.10 17.67
C VAL A 96 -6.54 13.82 17.79
N ALA A 97 -7.09 13.82 19.01
CA ALA A 97 -8.52 13.63 19.23
C ALA A 97 -9.36 14.70 18.50
N HIS A 98 -8.90 15.96 18.48
CA HIS A 98 -9.55 17.04 17.75
C HIS A 98 -9.55 16.79 16.23
N MET A 99 -8.39 16.44 15.64
CA MET A 99 -8.30 16.13 14.21
C MET A 99 -9.20 14.94 13.81
N MET A 100 -9.22 13.88 14.62
CA MET A 100 -10.09 12.72 14.36
C MET A 100 -11.57 13.05 14.52
N LYS A 101 -11.93 13.93 15.43
CA LYS A 101 -13.29 14.44 15.58
C LYS A 101 -13.73 15.24 14.35
N GLU A 102 -12.90 16.16 13.86
CA GLU A 102 -13.19 16.91 12.63
C GLU A 102 -13.34 15.97 11.43
N LEU A 103 -12.47 14.96 11.29
CA LEU A 103 -12.59 13.96 10.23
C LEU A 103 -13.94 13.23 10.29
N ASN A 104 -14.37 12.81 11.47
CA ASN A 104 -15.62 12.08 11.65
C ASN A 104 -16.86 12.94 11.42
N GLU A 105 -16.84 14.21 11.84
CA GLU A 105 -17.98 15.12 11.77
C GLU A 105 -18.07 15.87 10.44
N GLN A 106 -16.92 16.23 9.88
CA GLN A 106 -16.81 17.11 8.71
C GLN A 106 -16.20 16.42 7.48
N GLY A 107 -15.68 15.20 7.62
CA GLY A 107 -14.98 14.49 6.54
C GLY A 107 -13.62 15.09 6.15
N THR A 108 -13.12 16.07 6.92
CA THR A 108 -11.86 16.76 6.61
C THR A 108 -11.26 17.39 7.86
N TYR A 109 -9.93 17.54 7.86
CA TYR A 109 -9.19 18.36 8.81
C TYR A 109 -7.95 18.97 8.15
N THR A 110 -7.41 20.04 8.74
CA THR A 110 -6.14 20.66 8.30
C THR A 110 -5.21 20.82 9.49
N VAL A 111 -3.99 20.30 9.36
CA VAL A 111 -2.99 20.46 10.42
C VAL A 111 -2.36 21.87 10.39
N PRO A 112 -1.92 22.41 11.55
CA PRO A 112 -1.17 23.66 11.60
C PRO A 112 0.11 23.62 10.74
N SER A 113 0.55 24.79 10.27
CA SER A 113 1.72 24.92 9.38
C SER A 113 3.00 24.33 9.98
N ASN A 114 3.22 24.49 11.27
CA ASN A 114 4.40 23.92 11.95
C ASN A 114 4.39 22.38 11.96
N ILE A 115 3.23 21.74 12.00
CA ILE A 115 3.09 20.28 11.86
C ILE A 115 3.33 19.88 10.41
N GLN A 116 2.73 20.61 9.45
CA GLN A 116 2.95 20.38 8.03
C GLN A 116 4.42 20.50 7.62
N GLU A 117 5.14 21.47 8.12
CA GLU A 117 6.58 21.64 7.89
C GLU A 117 7.39 20.46 8.41
N LYS A 118 7.10 19.97 9.63
CA LYS A 118 7.74 18.76 10.18
C LYS A 118 7.46 17.54 9.30
N ILE A 119 6.23 17.35 8.83
CA ILE A 119 5.84 16.23 7.94
C ILE A 119 6.58 16.34 6.60
N SER A 120 6.51 17.51 5.94
CA SER A 120 7.08 17.72 4.61
C SER A 120 8.61 17.68 4.57
N SER A 121 9.29 17.79 5.73
CA SER A 121 10.74 17.66 5.82
C SER A 121 11.23 16.26 5.52
N ILE A 122 10.44 15.22 5.82
CA ILE A 122 10.83 13.82 5.69
C ILE A 122 9.91 13.02 4.75
N PHE A 123 8.62 13.39 4.61
CA PHE A 123 7.67 12.72 3.76
C PHE A 123 7.43 13.47 2.44
N LYS A 124 7.27 12.72 1.35
CA LYS A 124 6.83 13.21 0.05
C LYS A 124 5.69 12.34 -0.46
N GLY A 125 4.62 12.93 -0.97
CA GLY A 125 3.45 12.24 -1.51
C GLY A 125 3.46 12.28 -3.03
N TYR A 126 3.30 11.10 -3.66
CA TYR A 126 3.07 10.93 -5.11
C TYR A 126 1.98 9.91 -5.35
N TRP A 127 1.34 9.97 -6.51
CA TRP A 127 0.28 9.02 -6.83
C TRP A 127 0.35 8.54 -8.28
N THR A 128 -0.30 7.42 -8.54
CA THR A 128 -0.28 6.74 -9.84
C THR A 128 -1.71 6.35 -10.21
N ASN A 129 -2.16 6.68 -11.40
CA ASN A 129 -3.42 6.20 -11.95
C ASN A 129 -3.30 4.78 -12.52
N GLU A 130 -4.43 4.17 -12.87
CA GLU A 130 -4.51 2.81 -13.38
C GLU A 130 -3.72 2.60 -14.69
N GLU A 131 -3.79 3.56 -15.61
CA GLU A 131 -3.10 3.49 -16.87
C GLU A 131 -1.58 3.50 -16.70
N ASP A 132 -1.06 4.40 -15.85
CA ASP A 132 0.37 4.51 -15.57
C ASP A 132 0.87 3.33 -14.73
N CYS A 133 0.03 2.76 -13.87
CA CYS A 133 0.31 1.52 -13.16
C CYS A 133 0.52 0.36 -14.14
N ALA A 134 -0.43 0.12 -15.05
CA ALA A 134 -0.32 -0.93 -16.07
C ALA A 134 0.89 -0.71 -17.00
N LYS A 135 1.12 0.52 -17.48
CA LYS A 135 2.30 0.87 -18.28
C LYS A 135 3.61 0.59 -17.55
N THR A 136 3.65 0.82 -16.23
CA THR A 136 4.84 0.59 -15.42
C THR A 136 5.16 -0.90 -15.32
N ILE A 137 4.14 -1.76 -15.09
CA ILE A 137 4.30 -3.22 -15.11
C ILE A 137 4.82 -3.67 -16.48
N HIS A 138 4.13 -3.25 -17.56
CA HIS A 138 4.50 -3.62 -18.93
C HIS A 138 5.94 -3.23 -19.27
N ALA A 139 6.30 -1.98 -19.01
CA ALA A 139 7.61 -1.43 -19.38
C ALA A 139 8.75 -2.12 -18.62
N LEU A 140 8.57 -2.40 -17.32
CA LEU A 140 9.57 -3.09 -16.53
C LEU A 140 9.76 -4.54 -16.99
N TYR A 141 8.64 -5.26 -17.19
CA TYR A 141 8.70 -6.62 -17.70
C TYR A 141 9.36 -6.69 -19.10
N LYS A 142 8.96 -5.81 -20.02
CA LYS A 142 9.49 -5.79 -21.39
C LYS A 142 10.99 -5.47 -21.44
N LYS A 143 11.46 -4.57 -20.57
CA LYS A 143 12.85 -4.09 -20.61
C LYS A 143 13.79 -4.97 -19.79
N GLU A 144 13.38 -5.35 -18.59
CA GLU A 144 14.27 -5.98 -17.59
C GLU A 144 13.85 -7.44 -17.28
N HIS A 145 12.75 -7.93 -17.84
CA HIS A 145 12.14 -9.23 -17.51
C HIS A 145 11.81 -9.39 -16.02
N VAL A 146 11.55 -8.29 -15.32
CA VAL A 146 11.15 -8.26 -13.92
C VAL A 146 9.64 -8.08 -13.83
N LEU A 147 8.96 -9.07 -13.25
CA LEU A 147 7.53 -9.04 -13.02
C LEU A 147 7.24 -8.48 -11.63
N ILE A 148 6.43 -7.44 -11.57
CA ILE A 148 6.00 -6.79 -10.32
C ILE A 148 4.48 -6.78 -10.18
N ASP A 149 4.01 -6.70 -8.95
CA ASP A 149 2.59 -6.52 -8.63
C ASP A 149 2.16 -5.05 -8.79
N PRO A 150 0.84 -4.77 -8.86
CA PRO A 150 0.34 -3.42 -9.06
C PRO A 150 0.74 -2.41 -7.96
N HIS A 151 0.86 -2.86 -6.70
CA HIS A 151 1.27 -1.98 -5.60
C HIS A 151 2.73 -1.55 -5.78
N THR A 152 3.61 -2.49 -6.09
CA THR A 152 5.01 -2.21 -6.44
C THR A 152 5.12 -1.29 -7.65
N ALA A 153 4.24 -1.45 -8.65
CA ALA A 153 4.21 -0.58 -9.83
C ALA A 153 3.80 0.86 -9.48
N VAL A 154 2.83 1.04 -8.59
CA VAL A 154 2.48 2.36 -8.03
C VAL A 154 3.70 2.99 -7.37
N GLY A 155 4.42 2.23 -6.52
CA GLY A 155 5.66 2.70 -5.88
C GLY A 155 6.74 3.10 -6.89
N LEU A 156 6.97 2.27 -7.90
CA LEU A 156 8.01 2.54 -8.90
C LEU A 156 7.67 3.77 -9.77
N HIS A 157 6.40 3.98 -10.13
CA HIS A 157 5.99 5.17 -10.86
C HIS A 157 6.10 6.43 -9.99
N ALA A 158 5.68 6.37 -8.73
CA ALA A 158 5.85 7.46 -7.77
C ALA A 158 7.34 7.84 -7.58
N TYR A 159 8.22 6.86 -7.51
CA TYR A 159 9.66 7.09 -7.49
C TYR A 159 10.17 7.84 -8.73
N ARG A 160 9.71 7.45 -9.92
CA ARG A 160 10.09 8.13 -11.16
C ARG A 160 9.63 9.59 -11.19
N GLN A 161 8.43 9.87 -10.67
CA GLN A 161 7.93 11.24 -10.52
C GLN A 161 8.83 12.04 -9.56
N TYR A 162 9.10 11.49 -8.37
CA TYR A 162 10.00 12.10 -7.38
C TYR A 162 11.36 12.42 -7.99
N GLN A 163 12.01 11.43 -8.62
CA GLN A 163 13.33 11.60 -9.22
C GLN A 163 13.33 12.65 -10.34
N SER A 164 12.29 12.67 -11.18
CA SER A 164 12.15 13.67 -12.25
C SER A 164 12.00 15.09 -11.71
N GLN A 165 11.29 15.27 -10.62
CA GLN A 165 11.03 16.60 -10.02
C GLN A 165 12.18 17.11 -9.18
N THR A 166 12.83 16.25 -8.42
CA THR A 166 13.85 16.67 -7.45
C THR A 166 15.27 16.54 -7.94
N GLN A 167 15.50 15.69 -8.95
CA GLN A 167 16.85 15.29 -9.42
C GLN A 167 17.71 14.68 -8.29
N ASP A 168 17.07 14.19 -7.23
CA ASP A 168 17.74 13.54 -6.11
C ASP A 168 18.42 12.24 -6.57
N LYS A 169 19.70 12.10 -6.25
CA LYS A 169 20.53 10.94 -6.61
C LYS A 169 20.73 9.98 -5.44
N THR A 170 20.11 10.25 -4.31
CA THR A 170 20.18 9.36 -3.14
C THR A 170 19.67 7.98 -3.50
N PRO A 171 20.41 6.92 -3.18
CA PRO A 171 19.96 5.55 -3.42
C PRO A 171 18.56 5.33 -2.85
N SER A 172 17.68 4.75 -3.65
CA SER A 172 16.27 4.60 -3.29
C SER A 172 15.87 3.14 -3.31
N ILE A 173 15.12 2.71 -2.29
CA ILE A 173 14.59 1.36 -2.15
C ILE A 173 13.08 1.45 -2.36
N VAL A 174 12.59 0.85 -3.45
CA VAL A 174 11.16 0.68 -3.69
C VAL A 174 10.71 -0.63 -3.05
N LEU A 175 9.76 -0.55 -2.13
CA LEU A 175 9.25 -1.74 -1.44
C LEU A 175 8.35 -2.55 -2.37
N SER A 176 8.65 -3.85 -2.49
CA SER A 176 7.82 -4.83 -3.20
C SER A 176 6.97 -5.57 -2.17
N THR A 177 5.70 -5.21 -2.06
CA THR A 177 4.84 -5.59 -0.93
C THR A 177 3.96 -6.80 -1.20
N ALA A 178 3.86 -7.26 -2.46
CA ALA A 178 3.03 -8.40 -2.83
C ALA A 178 3.60 -9.21 -4.00
N SER A 179 3.06 -10.41 -4.19
CA SER A 179 3.36 -11.21 -5.38
C SER A 179 2.50 -10.77 -6.57
N PRO A 180 3.06 -10.67 -7.80
CA PRO A 180 2.27 -10.42 -9.01
C PRO A 180 1.20 -11.48 -9.26
N TYR A 181 1.40 -12.71 -8.80
CA TYR A 181 0.45 -13.80 -8.92
C TYR A 181 -0.80 -13.64 -8.03
N LYS A 182 -0.75 -12.80 -7.00
CA LYS A 182 -1.92 -12.45 -6.19
C LYS A 182 -2.91 -11.56 -6.97
N PHE A 183 -2.44 -10.89 -8.00
CA PHE A 183 -3.19 -9.97 -8.87
C PHE A 183 -3.04 -10.37 -10.34
N CYS A 184 -3.08 -11.67 -10.59
CA CYS A 184 -2.69 -12.27 -11.87
C CYS A 184 -3.51 -11.77 -13.06
N LYS A 185 -4.79 -11.46 -12.91
CA LYS A 185 -5.64 -10.92 -13.99
C LYS A 185 -5.12 -9.58 -14.50
N ASP A 186 -4.91 -8.64 -13.58
CA ASP A 186 -4.46 -7.30 -13.94
C ASP A 186 -3.01 -7.29 -14.45
N VAL A 187 -2.14 -8.09 -13.81
CA VAL A 187 -0.75 -8.24 -14.23
C VAL A 187 -0.65 -8.92 -15.60
N TYR A 188 -1.41 -9.99 -15.85
CA TYR A 188 -1.45 -10.64 -17.16
C TYR A 188 -1.95 -9.69 -18.24
N LYS A 189 -3.04 -8.96 -17.97
CA LYS A 189 -3.56 -7.94 -18.87
C LYS A 189 -2.51 -6.87 -19.17
N ALA A 190 -1.79 -6.39 -18.15
CA ALA A 190 -0.76 -5.36 -18.32
C ALA A 190 0.42 -5.84 -19.19
N VAL A 191 0.87 -7.09 -19.07
CA VAL A 191 2.03 -7.59 -19.83
C VAL A 191 1.69 -8.12 -21.22
N SER A 192 0.49 -8.74 -21.40
CA SER A 192 0.08 -9.42 -22.64
C SER A 192 -0.92 -8.65 -23.49
N ASN A 193 -1.60 -7.65 -22.93
CA ASN A 193 -2.78 -6.96 -23.49
C ASN A 193 -4.01 -7.87 -23.70
N ASN A 194 -4.04 -9.06 -23.10
CA ASN A 194 -5.18 -9.99 -23.13
C ASN A 194 -5.88 -10.02 -21.77
N CYS A 195 -7.20 -10.26 -21.78
CA CYS A 195 -8.00 -10.38 -20.56
C CYS A 195 -8.41 -11.83 -20.32
N ILE A 196 -8.34 -12.26 -19.06
CA ILE A 196 -8.86 -13.53 -18.57
C ILE A 196 -9.64 -13.24 -17.29
N GLU A 197 -10.86 -13.75 -17.17
CA GLU A 197 -11.75 -13.43 -16.05
C GLU A 197 -11.57 -14.38 -14.85
N ASP A 198 -11.19 -15.63 -15.09
CA ASP A 198 -10.91 -16.59 -14.02
C ASP A 198 -9.51 -16.37 -13.44
N ASP A 199 -9.40 -16.31 -12.12
CA ASP A 199 -8.13 -16.03 -11.42
C ASP A 199 -7.11 -17.15 -11.62
N PHE A 200 -7.52 -18.42 -11.62
CA PHE A 200 -6.61 -19.54 -11.78
C PHE A 200 -6.15 -19.71 -13.23
N GLU A 201 -7.06 -19.49 -14.20
CA GLU A 201 -6.69 -19.45 -15.61
C GLU A 201 -5.72 -18.29 -15.91
N ALA A 202 -5.96 -17.12 -15.34
CA ALA A 202 -5.05 -15.98 -15.46
C ALA A 202 -3.68 -16.25 -14.82
N MET A 203 -3.64 -16.99 -13.71
CA MET A 203 -2.41 -17.40 -13.04
C MET A 203 -1.59 -18.34 -13.93
N ASP A 204 -2.21 -19.35 -14.54
CA ASP A 204 -1.58 -20.30 -15.46
C ASP A 204 -1.11 -19.59 -16.75
N ALA A 205 -1.92 -18.68 -17.28
CA ALA A 205 -1.56 -17.88 -18.46
C ALA A 205 -0.39 -16.92 -18.19
N LEU A 206 -0.37 -16.27 -17.02
CA LEU A 206 0.73 -15.41 -16.59
C LEU A 206 2.03 -16.22 -16.47
N HIS A 207 1.97 -17.40 -15.85
CA HIS A 207 3.11 -18.33 -15.77
C HIS A 207 3.61 -18.71 -17.18
N THR A 208 2.70 -19.13 -18.04
CA THR A 208 3.06 -19.54 -19.42
C THR A 208 3.69 -18.39 -20.21
N TYR A 209 3.16 -17.18 -20.07
CA TYR A 209 3.64 -15.99 -20.79
C TYR A 209 4.99 -15.50 -20.29
N THR A 210 5.17 -15.48 -18.95
CA THR A 210 6.35 -14.87 -18.33
C THR A 210 7.45 -15.86 -17.97
N GLN A 211 7.15 -17.15 -17.92
CA GLN A 211 8.04 -18.23 -17.44
C GLN A 211 8.49 -18.03 -16.00
N THR A 212 7.80 -17.18 -15.21
CA THR A 212 8.06 -17.00 -13.78
C THR A 212 7.31 -18.06 -12.97
N SER A 213 7.84 -18.44 -11.81
CA SER A 213 7.24 -19.50 -10.99
C SER A 213 6.03 -19.00 -10.21
N ILE A 214 4.94 -19.76 -10.22
CA ILE A 214 3.79 -19.53 -9.33
C ILE A 214 4.21 -19.89 -7.90
N PRO A 215 4.00 -19.02 -6.90
CA PRO A 215 4.24 -19.37 -5.50
C PRO A 215 3.40 -20.56 -5.06
N SER A 216 4.01 -21.55 -4.42
CA SER A 216 3.35 -22.81 -4.05
C SER A 216 2.09 -22.62 -3.19
N ASN A 217 2.10 -21.64 -2.30
CA ASN A 217 0.95 -21.28 -1.46
C ASN A 217 -0.23 -20.67 -2.26
N LEU A 218 -0.01 -20.16 -3.46
CA LEU A 218 -1.06 -19.70 -4.37
C LEU A 218 -1.51 -20.83 -5.31
N ALA A 219 -0.56 -21.60 -5.84
CA ALA A 219 -0.85 -22.70 -6.73
C ALA A 219 -1.79 -23.75 -6.10
N CYS A 220 -1.61 -24.06 -4.81
CA CYS A 220 -2.44 -25.04 -4.12
C CYS A 220 -3.87 -24.57 -3.83
N LEU A 221 -4.19 -23.28 -3.95
CA LEU A 221 -5.54 -22.77 -3.62
C LEU A 221 -6.63 -23.34 -4.51
N LYS A 222 -6.30 -23.67 -5.75
CA LYS A 222 -7.24 -24.25 -6.72
C LYS A 222 -7.86 -25.58 -6.23
N ASP A 223 -7.07 -26.37 -5.49
CA ASP A 223 -7.45 -27.69 -5.03
C ASP A 223 -8.02 -27.69 -3.60
N LEU A 224 -8.02 -26.53 -2.93
CA LEU A 224 -8.52 -26.43 -1.57
C LEU A 224 -10.04 -26.24 -1.51
N PRO A 225 -10.74 -26.91 -0.57
CA PRO A 225 -12.16 -26.71 -0.40
C PRO A 225 -12.46 -25.31 0.16
N VAL A 226 -13.52 -24.70 -0.34
CA VAL A 226 -14.08 -23.47 0.23
C VAL A 226 -14.71 -23.79 1.58
N ARG A 227 -14.06 -23.39 2.68
CA ARG A 227 -14.48 -23.73 4.04
C ARG A 227 -15.60 -22.85 4.59
N PHE A 228 -15.67 -21.60 4.19
CA PHE A 228 -16.61 -20.61 4.70
C PHE A 228 -17.47 -20.10 3.55
N THR A 229 -18.73 -20.54 3.52
CA THR A 229 -19.69 -20.19 2.45
C THR A 229 -20.83 -19.31 2.95
N ARG A 230 -20.93 -19.10 4.28
CA ARG A 230 -21.99 -18.31 4.90
C ARG A 230 -21.64 -16.83 4.86
N SER A 231 -22.51 -16.03 4.25
CA SER A 231 -22.53 -14.56 4.40
C SER A 231 -23.55 -14.19 5.47
N ILE A 232 -23.22 -13.21 6.30
CA ILE A 232 -24.07 -12.73 7.41
C ILE A 232 -24.10 -11.20 7.44
N GLU A 233 -25.15 -10.64 8.02
CA GLU A 233 -25.18 -9.23 8.36
C GLU A 233 -24.29 -8.95 9.57
N LYS A 234 -23.79 -7.72 9.68
CA LYS A 234 -22.85 -7.31 10.73
C LYS A 234 -23.41 -7.53 12.14
N GLU A 235 -24.71 -7.30 12.32
CA GLU A 235 -25.44 -7.44 13.56
C GLU A 235 -25.53 -8.89 14.06
N ASP A 236 -25.48 -9.86 13.13
CA ASP A 236 -25.51 -11.29 13.46
C ASP A 236 -24.14 -11.85 13.87
N GLY A 237 -23.06 -11.08 13.75
CA GLY A 237 -21.69 -11.56 13.97
C GLY A 237 -21.47 -12.23 15.32
N MET A 238 -21.95 -11.62 16.41
CA MET A 238 -21.81 -12.18 17.76
C MET A 238 -22.58 -13.49 17.95
N LYS A 239 -23.76 -13.62 17.33
CA LYS A 239 -24.57 -14.84 17.35
C LYS A 239 -23.85 -16.00 16.67
N VAL A 240 -23.30 -15.75 15.48
CA VAL A 240 -22.55 -16.76 14.72
C VAL A 240 -21.30 -17.21 15.44
N ILE A 241 -20.56 -16.29 16.09
CA ILE A 241 -19.40 -16.64 16.91
C ILE A 241 -19.84 -17.56 18.07
N ALA A 242 -20.91 -17.20 18.79
CA ALA A 242 -21.41 -17.99 19.92
C ALA A 242 -21.90 -19.39 19.48
N GLU A 243 -22.55 -19.52 18.32
CA GLU A 243 -22.94 -20.80 17.72
C GLU A 243 -21.70 -21.65 17.44
N ARG A 244 -20.68 -21.08 16.79
CA ARG A 244 -19.44 -21.79 16.45
C ARG A 244 -18.66 -22.25 17.67
N MET A 245 -18.59 -21.44 18.72
CA MET A 245 -17.94 -21.83 19.98
C MET A 245 -18.63 -23.01 20.67
N LYS A 246 -19.98 -23.09 20.60
CA LYS A 246 -20.73 -24.25 21.13
C LYS A 246 -20.44 -25.53 20.34
N GLU A 247 -20.34 -25.46 19.02
CA GLU A 247 -19.98 -26.59 18.17
C GLU A 247 -18.59 -27.15 18.57
N ILE A 248 -17.59 -26.29 18.65
CA ILE A 248 -16.21 -26.67 19.03
C ILE A 248 -16.17 -27.27 20.44
N GLY A 249 -16.95 -26.70 21.39
CA GLY A 249 -17.02 -27.22 22.76
C GLY A 249 -17.68 -28.61 22.87
N ASN A 250 -18.56 -28.96 21.93
CA ASN A 250 -19.20 -30.29 21.87
C ASN A 250 -18.32 -31.34 21.18
N ASP A 251 -17.43 -30.96 20.28
CA ASP A 251 -16.50 -31.87 19.59
C ASP A 251 -15.34 -32.35 20.48
N HIS A 252 -15.19 -31.80 21.70
CA HIS A 252 -14.17 -32.15 22.68
C HIS A 252 -14.73 -32.91 23.93
N ASN A 253 -16.02 -33.28 23.92
CA ASN A 253 -16.64 -34.16 24.91
C ASN A 253 -17.05 -35.49 24.28
#